data_165e0b66750f54701e98a66b7ca2c968
#
_entry.id   165e0b66750f54701e98a66b7ca2c968
#
_cell.length_a   1.000
_cell.length_b   1.000
_cell.length_c   1.000
_cell.angle_alpha   90.00
_cell.angle_beta   90.00
_cell.angle_gamma   90.00
#
_symmetry.space_group_name_H-M   'P 1'
#
loop_
_entity.id
_entity.type
_entity.pdbx_description
1 polymer ?
#
loop_
_entity_poly.entity_id
_entity_poly.type
_entity_poly.pdbx_seq_one_letter_code
_entity_poly.pdbx_strand_id
1 'polypeptide(L)'
;MSGPGGYVPDATEGITRVEDLPRPRLERRSRLRSARPCPRCGRRAGRYAVGSRTLHDLGDARAERPIDLLVTFSRHRCLGCGCCFSVDLSDLALPGCHYTRRVQQRAVRLVAEDGLPYQAASWHLWRDHKVFVPYATIQNWVEAAGGKMQGPDGRCLPR
;
A
#
# COMPACT_ATOMS: atom_id res chain seq x y z
N MET A 1 -19.46 13.02 -23.27
CA MET A 1 -18.72 13.41 -24.47
C MET A 1 -17.88 12.24 -24.96
N SER A 2 -18.17 11.73 -26.12
CA SER A 2 -17.33 10.69 -26.73
C SER A 2 -16.04 11.33 -27.21
N GLY A 3 -14.89 10.78 -26.85
CA GLY A 3 -13.61 11.21 -27.36
C GLY A 3 -13.41 10.83 -28.83
N PRO A 4 -12.29 11.26 -29.45
CA PRO A 4 -11.98 10.90 -30.82
C PRO A 4 -11.98 9.37 -30.96
N GLY A 5 -12.72 8.85 -31.92
CA GLY A 5 -12.81 7.41 -32.13
C GLY A 5 -13.98 6.72 -31.44
N GLY A 6 -14.90 7.47 -30.85
CA GLY A 6 -16.09 6.89 -30.22
C GLY A 6 -15.85 6.17 -28.91
N TYR A 7 -14.74 6.49 -28.22
CA TYR A 7 -14.46 5.93 -26.90
C TYR A 7 -15.54 6.30 -25.89
N VAL A 8 -16.07 5.28 -25.23
CA VAL A 8 -17.03 5.44 -24.13
C VAL A 8 -16.32 5.04 -22.82
N PRO A 9 -16.14 5.96 -21.89
CA PRO A 9 -15.51 5.63 -20.61
C PRO A 9 -16.27 4.54 -19.88
N ASP A 10 -15.53 3.62 -19.24
CA ASP A 10 -16.11 2.67 -18.32
C ASP A 10 -16.76 3.42 -17.14
N ALA A 11 -17.88 2.90 -16.65
CA ALA A 11 -18.58 3.47 -15.50
C ALA A 11 -17.67 3.63 -14.27
N THR A 12 -16.60 2.83 -14.17
CA THR A 12 -15.62 2.88 -13.08
C THR A 12 -14.55 3.94 -13.27
N GLU A 13 -14.40 4.50 -14.45
CA GLU A 13 -13.38 5.53 -14.72
C GLU A 13 -13.67 6.86 -14.02
N GLY A 14 -14.92 7.08 -13.62
CA GLY A 14 -15.32 8.26 -12.86
C GLY A 14 -15.17 8.12 -11.35
N ILE A 15 -14.62 7.03 -10.85
CA ILE A 15 -14.44 6.81 -9.43
C ILE A 15 -13.41 7.79 -8.88
N THR A 16 -13.85 8.60 -7.92
CA THR A 16 -13.02 9.59 -7.25
C THR A 16 -12.90 9.35 -5.75
N ARG A 17 -13.71 8.45 -5.21
CA ARG A 17 -13.74 8.11 -3.78
C ARG A 17 -13.63 6.62 -3.57
N VAL A 18 -12.94 6.25 -2.49
CA VAL A 18 -12.74 4.84 -2.11
C VAL A 18 -14.07 4.15 -1.80
N GLU A 19 -15.04 4.89 -1.27
CA GLU A 19 -16.36 4.38 -0.91
C GLU A 19 -17.18 3.89 -2.12
N ASP A 20 -16.87 4.41 -3.30
CA ASP A 20 -17.56 4.05 -4.54
C ASP A 20 -16.99 2.80 -5.21
N LEU A 21 -15.91 2.24 -4.65
CA LEU A 21 -15.26 1.05 -5.20
C LEU A 21 -16.09 -0.22 -4.95
N PRO A 22 -16.03 -1.20 -5.87
CA PRO A 22 -16.57 -2.53 -5.62
C PRO A 22 -15.98 -3.14 -4.34
N ARG A 23 -16.78 -3.97 -3.66
CA ARG A 23 -16.33 -4.63 -2.43
C ARG A 23 -15.10 -5.51 -2.71
N PRO A 24 -13.99 -5.30 -2.02
CA PRO A 24 -12.76 -6.04 -2.27
C PRO A 24 -12.84 -7.48 -1.78
N ARG A 25 -12.06 -8.35 -2.42
CA ARG A 25 -11.76 -9.68 -1.90
C ARG A 25 -10.67 -9.55 -0.83
N LEU A 26 -10.84 -10.19 0.32
CA LEU A 26 -9.85 -10.22 1.37
C LEU A 26 -8.90 -11.40 1.16
N GLU A 27 -7.60 -11.09 1.12
CA GLU A 27 -6.54 -12.07 1.25
C GLU A 27 -5.88 -11.91 2.62
N ARG A 28 -5.54 -13.03 3.25
CA ARG A 28 -4.97 -13.02 4.59
C ARG A 28 -3.48 -13.35 4.54
N ARG A 29 -2.70 -12.61 5.31
CA ARG A 29 -1.28 -12.86 5.55
C ARG A 29 -1.02 -12.87 7.05
N SER A 30 -0.22 -13.82 7.50
CA SER A 30 0.14 -13.95 8.90
C SER A 30 1.63 -13.67 9.08
N ARG A 31 1.95 -12.80 10.03
CA ARG A 31 3.31 -12.48 10.48
C ARG A 31 3.38 -12.63 12.00
N LEU A 32 2.90 -13.76 12.49
CA LEU A 32 2.89 -14.06 13.91
C LEU A 32 4.19 -14.75 14.31
N ARG A 33 4.81 -14.25 15.38
CA ARG A 33 6.01 -14.86 15.99
C ARG A 33 5.78 -15.01 17.49
N SER A 34 6.28 -16.08 18.08
CA SER A 34 6.20 -16.28 19.53
C SER A 34 7.14 -15.35 20.28
N ALA A 35 8.30 -15.08 19.68
CA ALA A 35 9.31 -14.17 20.24
C ALA A 35 10.17 -13.59 19.13
N ARG A 36 10.74 -12.40 19.39
CA ARG A 36 11.65 -11.69 18.50
C ARG A 36 12.75 -11.02 19.32
N PRO A 37 13.96 -10.84 18.77
CA PRO A 37 14.98 -10.08 19.46
C PRO A 37 14.58 -8.60 19.58
N CYS A 38 14.77 -8.03 20.77
CA CYS A 38 14.50 -6.61 21.01
C CYS A 38 15.46 -5.74 20.18
N PRO A 39 14.93 -4.74 19.44
CA PRO A 39 15.79 -3.87 18.63
C PRO A 39 16.67 -2.94 19.44
N ARG A 40 16.38 -2.74 20.76
CA ARG A 40 17.19 -1.88 21.64
C ARG A 40 18.28 -2.63 22.36
N CYS A 41 17.98 -3.79 22.95
CA CYS A 41 18.92 -4.52 23.82
C CYS A 41 19.27 -5.93 23.34
N GLY A 42 18.66 -6.43 22.27
CA GLY A 42 18.93 -7.74 21.70
C GLY A 42 18.34 -8.92 22.46
N ARG A 43 17.73 -8.71 23.64
CA ARG A 43 17.10 -9.78 24.41
C ARG A 43 15.87 -10.32 23.70
N ARG A 44 15.58 -11.59 23.93
CA ARG A 44 14.36 -12.21 23.41
C ARG A 44 13.12 -11.55 24.03
N ALA A 45 12.25 -11.01 23.19
CA ALA A 45 11.02 -10.37 23.60
C ALA A 45 9.82 -11.23 23.19
N GLY A 46 8.99 -11.60 24.17
CA GLY A 46 7.79 -12.40 23.95
C GLY A 46 6.66 -11.59 23.32
N ARG A 47 5.72 -12.30 22.73
CA ARG A 47 4.51 -11.70 22.18
C ARG A 47 3.56 -11.35 23.34
N TYR A 48 3.08 -10.10 23.33
CA TYR A 48 2.07 -9.66 24.30
C TYR A 48 0.72 -9.34 23.67
N ALA A 49 0.68 -9.10 22.35
CA ALA A 49 -0.54 -8.77 21.65
C ALA A 49 -0.44 -9.15 20.18
N VAL A 50 -1.58 -9.15 19.50
CA VAL A 50 -1.70 -9.35 18.05
C VAL A 50 -2.38 -8.12 17.48
N GLY A 51 -1.79 -7.55 16.44
CA GLY A 51 -2.37 -6.46 15.68
C GLY A 51 -2.82 -6.94 14.29
N SER A 52 -3.64 -6.15 13.65
CA SER A 52 -4.03 -6.35 12.26
C SER A 52 -3.98 -5.04 11.49
N ARG A 53 -3.73 -5.16 10.19
CA ARG A 53 -3.64 -4.03 9.29
C ARG A 53 -4.18 -4.43 7.92
N THR A 54 -5.00 -3.59 7.33
CA THR A 54 -5.50 -3.79 5.98
C THR A 54 -4.71 -2.94 5.00
N LEU A 55 -4.22 -3.56 3.93
CA LEU A 55 -3.47 -2.91 2.86
C LEU A 55 -4.21 -3.11 1.53
N HIS A 56 -4.31 -2.06 0.74
CA HIS A 56 -4.80 -2.16 -0.62
C HIS A 56 -3.71 -2.71 -1.52
N ASP A 57 -3.98 -3.82 -2.19
CA ASP A 57 -3.05 -4.50 -3.07
C ASP A 57 -3.49 -4.39 -4.53
N LEU A 58 -2.66 -4.87 -5.44
CA LEU A 58 -3.04 -5.04 -6.83
C LEU A 58 -4.23 -6.01 -6.91
N GLY A 59 -5.30 -5.58 -7.59
CA GLY A 59 -6.52 -6.35 -7.69
C GLY A 59 -6.45 -7.46 -8.73
N ASP A 60 -7.52 -8.23 -8.80
CA ASP A 60 -7.69 -9.28 -9.78
C ASP A 60 -8.39 -8.72 -11.03
N ALA A 61 -7.61 -8.50 -12.09
CA ALA A 61 -8.13 -7.96 -13.33
C ALA A 61 -9.10 -8.91 -14.04
N ARG A 62 -8.93 -10.23 -13.87
CA ARG A 62 -9.82 -11.24 -14.46
C ARG A 62 -11.19 -11.25 -13.81
N ALA A 63 -11.22 -11.18 -12.49
CA ALA A 63 -12.46 -11.12 -11.73
C ALA A 63 -13.00 -9.69 -11.60
N GLU A 64 -12.32 -8.70 -12.16
CA GLU A 64 -12.65 -7.28 -12.06
C GLU A 64 -12.91 -6.84 -10.62
N ARG A 65 -12.05 -7.30 -9.72
CA ARG A 65 -12.29 -7.14 -8.29
C ARG A 65 -11.05 -6.64 -7.56
N PRO A 66 -11.19 -5.60 -6.72
CA PRO A 66 -10.11 -5.18 -5.84
C PRO A 66 -9.72 -6.27 -4.86
N ILE A 67 -8.48 -6.23 -4.39
CA ILE A 67 -7.96 -7.13 -3.35
C ILE A 67 -7.43 -6.29 -2.21
N ASP A 68 -7.90 -6.58 -0.99
CA ASP A 68 -7.35 -6.06 0.24
C ASP A 68 -6.60 -7.16 0.96
N LEU A 69 -5.39 -6.83 1.40
CA LEU A 69 -4.54 -7.73 2.15
C LEU A 69 -4.70 -7.45 3.64
N LEU A 70 -5.29 -8.41 4.36
CA LEU A 70 -5.40 -8.34 5.82
C LEU A 70 -4.18 -9.02 6.44
N VAL A 71 -3.31 -8.23 7.05
CA VAL A 71 -2.08 -8.70 7.67
C VAL A 71 -2.27 -8.75 9.19
N THR A 72 -2.11 -9.94 9.76
CA THR A 72 -2.05 -10.10 11.22
C THR A 72 -0.58 -10.24 11.63
N PHE A 73 -0.19 -9.54 12.66
CA PHE A 73 1.20 -9.49 13.11
C PHE A 73 1.29 -9.51 14.62
N SER A 74 2.39 -10.02 15.13
CA SER A 74 2.65 -10.06 16.57
C SER A 74 3.29 -8.77 17.05
N ARG A 75 2.87 -8.34 18.26
CA ARG A 75 3.49 -7.25 19.00
C ARG A 75 4.26 -7.82 20.17
N HIS A 76 5.43 -7.29 20.41
CA HIS A 76 6.38 -7.79 21.38
C HIS A 76 6.74 -6.73 22.42
N ARG A 77 6.98 -7.19 23.64
CA ARG A 77 7.47 -6.35 24.72
C ARG A 77 8.74 -6.96 25.31
N CYS A 78 9.78 -6.17 25.35
CA CYS A 78 11.00 -6.58 26.02
C CYS A 78 10.86 -6.35 27.53
N LEU A 79 10.96 -7.42 28.31
CA LEU A 79 10.91 -7.33 29.77
C LEU A 79 12.21 -6.74 30.35
N GLY A 80 13.30 -6.77 29.59
CA GLY A 80 14.57 -6.20 30.04
C GLY A 80 14.61 -4.68 29.98
N CYS A 81 14.21 -4.07 28.87
CA CYS A 81 14.27 -2.62 28.66
C CYS A 81 12.90 -1.96 28.49
N GLY A 82 11.82 -2.72 28.50
CA GLY A 82 10.46 -2.19 28.34
C GLY A 82 10.07 -1.76 26.93
N CYS A 83 10.94 -1.97 25.94
CA CYS A 83 10.66 -1.59 24.57
C CYS A 83 9.50 -2.42 23.99
N CYS A 84 8.52 -1.72 23.41
CA CYS A 84 7.43 -2.35 22.66
C CYS A 84 7.69 -2.17 21.16
N PHE A 85 7.51 -3.24 20.39
CA PHE A 85 7.71 -3.21 18.94
C PHE A 85 6.83 -4.24 18.26
N SER A 86 6.63 -4.07 16.97
CA SER A 86 5.89 -5.02 16.14
C SER A 86 6.83 -5.76 15.20
N VAL A 87 6.39 -6.90 14.68
CA VAL A 87 7.08 -7.57 13.58
C VAL A 87 7.19 -6.60 12.40
N ASP A 88 8.34 -6.60 11.75
CA ASP A 88 8.60 -5.76 10.59
C ASP A 88 7.73 -6.18 9.39
N LEU A 89 6.98 -5.23 8.86
CA LEU A 89 6.13 -5.40 7.67
C LEU A 89 6.65 -4.61 6.47
N SER A 90 7.89 -4.14 6.52
CA SER A 90 8.46 -3.27 5.48
C SER A 90 8.59 -3.95 4.11
N ASP A 91 8.62 -5.29 4.07
CA ASP A 91 8.55 -6.05 2.83
C ASP A 91 7.19 -5.94 2.12
N LEU A 92 6.12 -5.71 2.87
CA LEU A 92 4.76 -5.59 2.34
C LEU A 92 4.36 -4.15 2.05
N ALA A 93 4.65 -3.24 2.98
CA ALA A 93 4.27 -1.83 2.86
C ALA A 93 5.20 -0.95 3.67
N LEU A 94 5.34 0.30 3.24
CA LEU A 94 6.04 1.31 4.02
C LEU A 94 5.26 1.67 5.29
N PRO A 95 5.94 2.11 6.37
CA PRO A 95 5.28 2.54 7.59
C PRO A 95 4.24 3.62 7.32
N GLY A 96 3.04 3.44 7.87
CA GLY A 96 1.93 4.37 7.68
C GLY A 96 1.27 4.35 6.30
N CYS A 97 1.75 3.53 5.37
CA CYS A 97 1.17 3.42 4.04
C CYS A 97 0.01 2.41 4.02
N HIS A 98 -1.09 2.78 3.37
CA HIS A 98 -2.26 1.90 3.22
C HIS A 98 -2.23 1.04 1.97
N TYR A 99 -1.20 1.16 1.15
CA TYR A 99 -1.01 0.42 -0.08
C TYR A 99 0.21 -0.47 0.04
N THR A 100 0.17 -1.64 -0.63
CA THR A 100 1.34 -2.51 -0.69
C THR A 100 2.46 -1.87 -1.51
N ARG A 101 3.69 -2.32 -1.28
CA ARG A 101 4.84 -1.87 -2.07
C ARG A 101 4.65 -2.13 -3.56
N ARG A 102 3.96 -3.21 -3.93
CA ARG A 102 3.69 -3.54 -5.33
C ARG A 102 2.87 -2.45 -6.01
N VAL A 103 1.84 -1.95 -5.33
CA VAL A 103 1.03 -0.84 -5.83
C VAL A 103 1.88 0.43 -6.00
N GLN A 104 2.64 0.77 -4.98
CA GLN A 104 3.49 1.95 -5.00
C GLN A 104 4.52 1.89 -6.13
N GLN A 105 5.21 0.77 -6.26
CA GLN A 105 6.22 0.58 -7.31
C GLN A 105 5.59 0.66 -8.70
N ARG A 106 4.42 0.05 -8.90
CA ARG A 106 3.71 0.11 -10.16
C ARG A 106 3.31 1.54 -10.51
N ALA A 107 2.78 2.28 -9.56
CA ALA A 107 2.39 3.68 -9.76
C ALA A 107 3.60 4.55 -10.15
N VAL A 108 4.70 4.41 -9.45
CA VAL A 108 5.94 5.19 -9.75
C VAL A 108 6.46 4.85 -11.14
N ARG A 109 6.45 3.57 -11.53
CA ARG A 109 6.90 3.16 -12.88
C ARG A 109 6.03 3.74 -13.99
N LEU A 110 4.72 3.75 -13.80
CA LEU A 110 3.80 4.31 -14.80
C LEU A 110 4.11 5.79 -15.10
N VAL A 111 4.49 6.54 -14.08
CA VAL A 111 4.82 7.96 -14.25
C VAL A 111 6.28 8.14 -14.68
N ALA A 112 7.22 7.54 -13.96
CA ALA A 112 8.64 7.80 -14.13
C ALA A 112 9.23 7.11 -15.38
N GLU A 113 8.79 5.89 -15.68
CA GLU A 113 9.30 5.12 -16.83
C GLU A 113 8.40 5.26 -18.05
N ASP A 114 7.08 5.15 -17.88
CA ASP A 114 6.13 5.16 -18.99
C ASP A 114 5.63 6.58 -19.34
N GLY A 115 5.98 7.56 -18.52
CA GLY A 115 5.69 8.97 -18.81
C GLY A 115 4.22 9.37 -18.67
N LEU A 116 3.40 8.60 -17.94
CA LEU A 116 2.00 8.93 -17.78
C LEU A 116 1.81 10.11 -16.82
N PRO A 117 0.87 11.03 -17.11
CA PRO A 117 0.41 12.00 -16.12
C PRO A 117 -0.19 11.31 -14.91
N TYR A 118 -0.15 11.95 -13.74
CA TYR A 118 -0.64 11.37 -12.49
C TYR A 118 -2.09 10.86 -12.59
N GLN A 119 -2.96 11.63 -13.21
CA GLN A 119 -4.36 11.24 -13.39
C GLN A 119 -4.50 10.02 -14.31
N ALA A 120 -3.74 9.97 -15.39
CA ALA A 120 -3.73 8.82 -16.29
C ALA A 120 -3.18 7.57 -15.61
N ALA A 121 -2.15 7.72 -14.77
CA ALA A 121 -1.62 6.61 -13.97
C ALA A 121 -2.65 6.08 -12.97
N SER A 122 -3.43 6.96 -12.34
CA SER A 122 -4.53 6.58 -11.45
C SER A 122 -5.58 5.73 -12.19
N TRP A 123 -6.00 6.17 -13.37
CA TRP A 123 -6.96 5.43 -14.20
C TRP A 123 -6.40 4.10 -14.69
N HIS A 124 -5.13 4.06 -15.08
CA HIS A 124 -4.47 2.84 -15.51
C HIS A 124 -4.44 1.79 -14.39
N LEU A 125 -4.09 2.22 -13.19
CA LEU A 125 -4.10 1.33 -12.01
C LEU A 125 -5.50 0.76 -11.76
N TRP A 126 -6.53 1.57 -11.87
CA TRP A 126 -7.90 1.10 -11.70
C TRP A 126 -8.31 0.13 -12.80
N ARG A 127 -8.11 0.50 -14.07
CA ARG A 127 -8.53 -0.32 -15.21
C ARG A 127 -7.82 -1.65 -15.29
N ASP A 128 -6.50 -1.64 -15.15
CA ASP A 128 -5.66 -2.82 -15.42
C ASP A 128 -5.32 -3.61 -14.16
N HIS A 129 -5.35 -2.97 -13.00
CA HIS A 129 -4.95 -3.59 -11.73
C HIS A 129 -6.01 -3.54 -10.64
N LYS A 130 -7.18 -2.97 -10.94
CA LYS A 130 -8.31 -2.88 -10.00
C LYS A 130 -7.91 -2.37 -8.61
N VAL A 131 -7.02 -1.40 -8.57
CA VAL A 131 -6.65 -0.69 -7.36
C VAL A 131 -6.80 0.81 -7.61
N PHE A 132 -7.60 1.46 -6.77
CA PHE A 132 -7.78 2.89 -6.85
C PHE A 132 -6.75 3.61 -6.01
N VAL A 133 -5.94 4.43 -6.65
CA VAL A 133 -4.97 5.31 -5.98
C VAL A 133 -5.23 6.74 -6.46
N PRO A 134 -5.58 7.67 -5.56
CA PRO A 134 -5.76 9.07 -5.93
C PRO A 134 -4.50 9.64 -6.58
N TYR A 135 -4.67 10.50 -7.56
CA TYR A 135 -3.53 11.08 -8.28
C TYR A 135 -2.56 11.84 -7.35
N ALA A 136 -3.09 12.49 -6.31
CA ALA A 136 -2.27 13.20 -5.34
C ALA A 136 -1.35 12.25 -4.55
N THR A 137 -1.82 11.06 -4.24
CA THR A 137 -1.01 10.03 -3.59
C THR A 137 0.11 9.55 -4.52
N ILE A 138 -0.19 9.34 -5.80
CA ILE A 138 0.81 8.97 -6.81
C ILE A 138 1.85 10.07 -6.95
N GLN A 139 1.42 11.32 -7.01
CA GLN A 139 2.33 12.47 -7.05
C GLN A 139 3.30 12.47 -5.87
N ASN A 140 2.78 12.27 -4.66
CA ASN A 140 3.63 12.20 -3.46
C ASN A 140 4.66 11.07 -3.55
N TRP A 141 4.27 9.91 -4.03
CA TRP A 141 5.19 8.79 -4.19
C TRP A 141 6.28 9.06 -5.24
N VAL A 142 5.92 9.65 -6.35
CA VAL A 142 6.86 9.98 -7.43
C VAL A 142 7.84 11.05 -6.97
N GLU A 143 7.37 12.10 -6.30
CA GLU A 143 8.22 13.16 -5.75
C GLU A 143 9.18 12.61 -4.68
N ALA A 144 8.69 11.71 -3.80
CA ALA A 144 9.53 11.07 -2.81
C ALA A 144 10.60 10.17 -3.45
N ALA A 145 10.26 9.46 -4.52
CA ALA A 145 11.21 8.61 -5.25
C ALA A 145 12.25 9.44 -6.02
N GLY A 146 11.84 10.58 -6.60
CA GLY A 146 12.74 11.51 -7.28
C GLY A 146 13.61 12.31 -6.32
N GLY A 147 13.07 12.62 -5.14
CA GLY A 147 13.74 13.39 -4.09
C GLY A 147 14.53 12.52 -3.12
N LYS A 148 15.36 11.61 -3.60
CA LYS A 148 16.17 10.67 -2.77
C LYS A 148 17.00 11.33 -1.67
N MET A 149 17.09 12.62 -1.69
CA MET A 149 17.89 13.42 -0.77
C MET A 149 17.11 13.90 0.44
N GLN A 150 15.81 13.59 0.52
CA GLN A 150 14.94 14.17 1.53
C GLN A 150 14.52 13.16 2.56
N GLY A 151 15.39 12.90 3.47
CA GLY A 151 15.10 12.26 4.72
C GLY A 151 15.16 10.73 4.68
N PRO A 152 15.62 10.15 5.78
CA PRO A 152 15.84 8.71 5.92
C PRO A 152 14.56 7.90 6.14
N ASP A 153 13.41 8.55 6.23
CA ASP A 153 12.25 7.93 6.87
C ASP A 153 11.35 7.10 5.94
N GLY A 154 11.47 7.20 4.62
CA GLY A 154 10.67 6.38 3.69
C GLY A 154 9.17 6.34 4.01
N ARG A 155 8.67 7.32 4.74
CA ARG A 155 7.27 7.37 5.17
C ARG A 155 6.36 7.70 4.00
N CYS A 156 5.22 7.02 3.92
CA CYS A 156 4.12 7.53 3.13
C CYS A 156 3.73 8.89 3.70
N LEU A 157 3.69 9.90 2.84
CA LEU A 157 3.21 11.20 3.26
C LEU A 157 1.74 11.09 3.66
N PRO A 158 1.31 11.78 4.72
CA PRO A 158 -0.09 11.83 5.09
C PRO A 158 -0.92 12.41 3.96
N ARG A 159 -2.12 11.91 3.82
CA ARG A 159 -3.07 12.35 2.81
C ARG A 159 -3.63 13.74 3.12
#